data_dc746605b42b4e1c373e5a619cad1e3c
#
_entry.id   dc746605b42b4e1c373e5a619cad1e3c
#
_cell.length_a   1.000
_cell.length_b   1.000
_cell.length_c   1.000
_cell.angle_alpha   90.00
_cell.angle_beta   90.00
_cell.angle_gamma   90.00
#
_symmetry.space_group_name_H-M   'P 1'
#
loop_
_entity.id
_entity.type
_entity.pdbx_description
1 polymer ?
#
loop_
_entity_poly.entity_id
_entity_poly.type
_entity_poly.pdbx_seq_one_letter_code
_entity_poly.pdbx_strand_id
1 'polypeptide(L)'
;MKGFALVFLAALLASSSVYAQTRCSTDTFGNTTCRDSYGNTSRTSTDSFGNTVTRDNRGNTTRGSTDSFGNSTYRDNRGNTVRGSTDTFGNSTYRDNRGNTVRSSTDSFGNTTYRDNSGRTVRCSTDSFGNTTCR
;
A
#
# COMPACT_ATOMS: atom_id res chain seq x y z
N MET A 1 -4.08 -10.61 4.59
CA MET A 1 -3.83 -9.24 5.10
C MET A 1 -2.56 -8.57 4.55
N LYS A 2 -1.93 -9.06 3.50
CA LYS A 2 -0.67 -8.51 2.95
C LYS A 2 -0.86 -7.47 1.82
N GLY A 3 -2.10 -7.22 1.39
CA GLY A 3 -2.38 -6.32 0.26
C GLY A 3 -2.54 -4.83 0.58
N PHE A 4 -2.68 -4.49 1.87
CA PHE A 4 -3.00 -3.12 2.29
C PHE A 4 -1.84 -2.13 2.15
N ALA A 5 -0.61 -2.59 2.31
CA ALA A 5 0.56 -1.71 2.32
C ALA A 5 0.79 -0.98 0.99
N LEU A 6 0.29 -1.53 -0.09
CA LEU A 6 0.69 -1.08 -1.41
C LEU A 6 -0.11 0.03 -2.01
N VAL A 7 -1.40 0.07 -1.74
CA VAL A 7 -2.24 1.19 -2.18
C VAL A 7 -1.70 2.49 -1.60
N PHE A 8 -1.14 2.43 -0.39
CA PHE A 8 -0.52 3.57 0.28
C PHE A 8 0.86 3.92 -0.25
N LEU A 9 1.64 2.92 -0.68
CA LEU A 9 2.97 3.18 -1.18
C LEU A 9 2.93 3.95 -2.51
N ALA A 10 2.01 3.61 -3.40
CA ALA A 10 1.80 4.34 -4.63
C ALA A 10 1.35 5.79 -4.36
N ALA A 11 0.55 6.02 -3.33
CA ALA A 11 0.10 7.35 -2.92
C ALA A 11 1.23 8.16 -2.24
N LEU A 12 2.07 7.52 -1.43
CA LEU A 12 3.20 8.17 -0.75
C LEU A 12 4.32 8.59 -1.72
N LEU A 13 4.53 7.82 -2.79
CA LEU A 13 5.56 8.12 -3.79
C LEU A 13 5.09 9.18 -4.82
N ALA A 14 3.78 9.44 -4.91
CA ALA A 14 3.20 10.33 -5.91
C ALA A 14 2.86 11.74 -5.43
N SER A 15 2.91 12.04 -4.12
CA SER A 15 2.45 13.34 -3.61
C SER A 15 3.42 14.01 -2.66
N SER A 16 3.87 15.18 -3.07
CA SER A 16 4.34 16.24 -2.19
C SER A 16 3.16 16.77 -1.38
N SER A 17 3.26 16.66 -0.05
CA SER A 17 2.51 17.37 0.98
C SER A 17 0.99 17.20 1.05
N VAL A 18 0.57 16.89 2.22
CA VAL A 18 -0.64 17.05 3.03
C VAL A 18 -1.12 15.71 3.60
N TYR A 19 -1.34 15.69 4.90
CA TYR A 19 -1.90 14.58 5.68
C TYR A 19 -3.35 14.30 5.24
N ALA A 20 -3.53 13.65 4.10
CA ALA A 20 -4.83 13.19 3.66
C ALA A 20 -5.21 11.95 4.47
N GLN A 21 -6.24 12.05 5.27
CA GLN A 21 -6.83 10.89 5.92
C GLN A 21 -7.39 9.96 4.85
N THR A 22 -6.90 8.73 4.78
CA THR A 22 -7.41 7.72 3.84
C THR A 22 -8.12 6.62 4.62
N ARG A 23 -9.31 6.26 4.16
CA ARG A 23 -10.13 5.16 4.69
C ARG A 23 -10.21 4.06 3.66
N CYS A 24 -9.99 2.82 4.10
CA CYS A 24 -10.10 1.63 3.27
C CYS A 24 -11.07 0.64 3.88
N SER A 25 -11.86 -0.01 3.03
CA SER A 25 -12.73 -1.13 3.39
C SER A 25 -12.49 -2.30 2.45
N THR A 26 -12.62 -3.52 2.95
CA THR A 26 -12.46 -4.74 2.16
C THR A 26 -13.82 -5.47 2.11
N ASP A 27 -14.24 -5.85 0.90
CA ASP A 27 -15.45 -6.62 0.70
C ASP A 27 -15.24 -8.13 0.99
N THR A 28 -16.31 -8.90 0.96
CA THR A 28 -16.29 -10.34 1.22
C THR A 28 -15.52 -11.14 0.15
N PHE A 29 -15.26 -10.55 -1.00
CA PHE A 29 -14.47 -11.14 -2.09
C PHE A 29 -12.99 -10.79 -2.01
N GLY A 30 -12.56 -10.06 -0.96
CA GLY A 30 -11.17 -9.64 -0.78
C GLY A 30 -10.76 -8.40 -1.57
N ASN A 31 -11.71 -7.72 -2.23
CA ASN A 31 -11.39 -6.46 -2.90
C ASN A 31 -11.35 -5.33 -1.86
N THR A 32 -10.33 -4.49 -1.94
CA THR A 32 -10.17 -3.35 -1.06
C THR A 32 -10.45 -2.06 -1.81
N THR A 33 -11.30 -1.22 -1.25
CA THR A 33 -11.57 0.13 -1.76
C THR A 33 -11.06 1.16 -0.76
N CYS A 34 -10.20 2.05 -1.20
CA CYS A 34 -9.66 3.15 -0.40
C CYS A 34 -10.16 4.50 -0.94
N ARG A 35 -10.47 5.43 -0.03
CA ARG A 35 -10.86 6.79 -0.35
C ARG A 35 -10.14 7.78 0.54
N ASP A 36 -9.55 8.81 -0.05
CA ASP A 36 -8.94 9.91 0.70
C ASP A 36 -9.91 11.07 0.93
N SER A 37 -9.48 12.04 1.74
CA SER A 37 -10.25 13.24 2.04
C SER A 37 -10.45 14.19 0.84
N TYR A 38 -9.70 14.00 -0.25
CA TYR A 38 -9.83 14.77 -1.50
C TYR A 38 -10.75 14.10 -2.52
N GLY A 39 -11.37 12.96 -2.15
CA GLY A 39 -12.26 12.23 -3.04
C GLY A 39 -11.55 11.31 -4.03
N ASN A 40 -10.22 11.16 -3.96
CA ASN A 40 -9.55 10.14 -4.76
C ASN A 40 -9.95 8.76 -4.23
N THR A 41 -10.21 7.86 -5.15
CA THR A 41 -10.55 6.48 -4.81
C THR A 41 -9.60 5.52 -5.53
N SER A 42 -9.28 4.43 -4.87
CA SER A 42 -8.58 3.31 -5.49
C SER A 42 -9.22 1.99 -5.10
N ARG A 43 -9.30 1.08 -6.04
CA ARG A 43 -9.81 -0.27 -5.81
C ARG A 43 -8.73 -1.29 -6.14
N THR A 44 -8.49 -2.20 -5.21
CA THR A 44 -7.56 -3.31 -5.36
C THR A 44 -8.32 -4.63 -5.37
N SER A 45 -8.05 -5.46 -6.34
CA SER A 45 -8.48 -6.86 -6.37
C SER A 45 -7.26 -7.78 -6.27
N THR A 46 -7.45 -8.92 -5.63
CA THR A 46 -6.41 -9.95 -5.47
C THR A 46 -6.91 -11.25 -6.09
N ASP A 47 -6.11 -11.87 -6.94
CA ASP A 47 -6.44 -13.18 -7.51
C ASP A 47 -6.04 -14.34 -6.56
N SER A 48 -6.40 -15.56 -6.94
CA SER A 48 -6.09 -16.76 -6.17
C SER A 48 -4.59 -17.08 -6.05
N PHE A 49 -3.74 -16.46 -6.87
CA PHE A 49 -2.29 -16.60 -6.84
C PHE A 49 -1.61 -15.51 -6.02
N GLY A 50 -2.40 -14.59 -5.43
CA GLY A 50 -1.89 -13.47 -4.66
C GLY A 50 -1.44 -12.27 -5.48
N ASN A 51 -1.66 -12.27 -6.81
CA ASN A 51 -1.41 -11.09 -7.63
C ASN A 51 -2.50 -10.05 -7.39
N THR A 52 -2.10 -8.79 -7.40
CA THR A 52 -3.00 -7.68 -7.14
C THR A 52 -3.12 -6.75 -8.35
N VAL A 53 -4.30 -6.20 -8.56
CA VAL A 53 -4.53 -5.13 -9.52
C VAL A 53 -5.23 -3.99 -8.80
N THR A 54 -4.57 -2.85 -8.74
CA THR A 54 -5.12 -1.61 -8.17
C THR A 54 -5.42 -0.64 -9.29
N ARG A 55 -6.62 -0.05 -9.27
CA ARG A 55 -7.04 1.02 -10.18
C ARG A 55 -7.52 2.22 -9.37
N ASP A 56 -7.11 3.40 -9.77
CA ASP A 56 -7.63 4.65 -9.20
C ASP A 56 -8.70 5.28 -10.12
N ASN A 57 -9.37 6.31 -9.59
CA ASN A 57 -10.37 7.07 -10.34
C ASN A 57 -9.79 8.00 -11.43
N ARG A 58 -8.47 8.04 -11.57
CA ARG A 58 -7.76 8.79 -12.62
C ARG A 58 -7.29 7.89 -13.77
N GLY A 59 -7.63 6.59 -13.72
CA GLY A 59 -7.24 5.62 -14.74
C GLY A 59 -5.83 5.04 -14.56
N ASN A 60 -5.12 5.36 -13.49
CA ASN A 60 -3.85 4.69 -13.21
C ASN A 60 -4.12 3.25 -12.76
N THR A 61 -3.27 2.36 -13.22
CA THR A 61 -3.36 0.95 -12.85
C THR A 61 -2.00 0.49 -12.36
N THR A 62 -1.99 -0.18 -11.21
CA THR A 62 -0.80 -0.82 -10.65
C THR A 62 -1.06 -2.32 -10.54
N ARG A 63 -0.14 -3.11 -11.06
CA ARG A 63 -0.15 -4.58 -10.91
C ARG A 63 0.93 -4.99 -9.93
N GLY A 64 0.58 -5.88 -9.02
CA GLY A 64 1.48 -6.42 -8.01
C GLY A 64 1.52 -7.93 -8.03
N SER A 65 2.67 -8.50 -7.72
CA SER A 65 2.86 -9.92 -7.47
C SER A 65 3.76 -10.10 -6.26
N THR A 66 3.54 -11.16 -5.50
CA THR A 66 4.38 -11.52 -4.37
C THR A 66 4.84 -12.95 -4.55
N ASP A 67 6.16 -13.18 -4.43
CA ASP A 67 6.73 -14.52 -4.50
C ASP A 67 6.59 -15.27 -3.15
N SER A 68 6.96 -16.54 -3.16
CA SER A 68 6.91 -17.41 -1.96
C SER A 68 7.89 -16.98 -0.87
N PHE A 69 8.87 -16.14 -1.17
CA PHE A 69 9.85 -15.61 -0.22
C PHE A 69 9.40 -14.28 0.41
N GLY A 70 8.21 -13.78 0.04
CA GLY A 70 7.67 -12.52 0.55
C GLY A 70 8.19 -11.28 -0.18
N ASN A 71 8.92 -11.45 -1.30
CA ASN A 71 9.28 -10.32 -2.14
C ASN A 71 8.11 -9.93 -3.03
N SER A 72 7.89 -8.65 -3.16
CA SER A 72 6.79 -8.09 -3.94
C SER A 72 7.33 -7.22 -5.07
N THR A 73 6.71 -7.29 -6.21
CA THR A 73 7.00 -6.39 -7.33
C THR A 73 5.71 -5.72 -7.80
N TYR A 74 5.73 -4.41 -7.91
CA TYR A 74 4.59 -3.60 -8.35
C TYR A 74 5.00 -2.76 -9.54
N ARG A 75 4.14 -2.73 -10.55
CA ARG A 75 4.37 -1.97 -11.78
C ARG A 75 3.12 -1.20 -12.16
N ASP A 76 3.27 0.11 -12.38
CA ASP A 76 2.18 0.93 -12.88
C ASP A 76 2.12 0.96 -14.41
N ASN A 77 1.05 1.56 -14.95
CA ASN A 77 0.85 1.73 -16.39
C ASN A 77 1.76 2.81 -17.02
N ARG A 78 2.58 3.51 -16.21
CA ARG A 78 3.56 4.50 -16.65
C ARG A 78 4.99 3.96 -16.67
N GLY A 79 5.18 2.67 -16.32
CA GLY A 79 6.48 2.01 -16.27
C GLY A 79 7.25 2.19 -14.96
N ASN A 80 6.67 2.86 -13.95
CA ASN A 80 7.29 2.89 -12.63
C ASN A 80 7.20 1.51 -12.00
N THR A 81 8.25 1.12 -11.31
CA THR A 81 8.32 -0.17 -10.63
C THR A 81 8.72 0.05 -9.18
N VAL A 82 8.02 -0.64 -8.27
CA VAL A 82 8.36 -0.70 -6.86
C VAL A 82 8.62 -2.16 -6.50
N ARG A 83 9.75 -2.42 -5.87
CA ARG A 83 10.10 -3.73 -5.32
C ARG A 83 10.03 -3.66 -3.81
N GLY A 84 9.41 -4.66 -3.20
CA GLY A 84 9.29 -4.80 -1.77
C GLY A 84 9.86 -6.13 -1.29
N SER A 85 10.36 -6.13 -0.08
CA SER A 85 10.72 -7.34 0.65
C SER A 85 10.18 -7.24 2.06
N THR A 86 9.75 -8.37 2.61
CA THR A 86 9.26 -8.43 4.00
C THR A 86 10.16 -9.39 4.77
N ASP A 87 10.66 -8.93 5.91
CA ASP A 87 11.48 -9.75 6.80
C ASP A 87 10.61 -10.70 7.66
N THR A 88 11.25 -11.58 8.38
CA THR A 88 10.58 -12.55 9.27
C THR A 88 9.85 -11.91 10.44
N PHE A 89 10.14 -10.65 10.76
CA PHE A 89 9.48 -9.89 11.81
C PHE A 89 8.26 -9.09 11.29
N GLY A 90 7.97 -9.19 9.99
CA GLY A 90 6.84 -8.48 9.37
C GLY A 90 7.14 -7.04 8.94
N ASN A 91 8.40 -6.59 9.07
CA ASN A 91 8.78 -5.29 8.54
C ASN A 91 8.99 -5.39 7.03
N SER A 92 8.55 -4.38 6.31
CA SER A 92 8.72 -4.36 4.85
C SER A 92 9.57 -3.17 4.41
N THR A 93 10.36 -3.39 3.39
CA THR A 93 11.11 -2.32 2.71
C THR A 93 10.70 -2.29 1.25
N TYR A 94 10.30 -1.12 0.77
CA TYR A 94 9.89 -0.88 -0.61
C TYR A 94 10.84 0.12 -1.25
N ARG A 95 11.26 -0.17 -2.48
CA ARG A 95 12.15 0.71 -3.27
C ARG A 95 11.60 0.88 -4.68
N ASP A 96 11.49 2.12 -5.13
CA ASP A 96 11.10 2.41 -6.50
C ASP A 96 12.30 2.45 -7.46
N ASN A 97 12.02 2.54 -8.76
CA ASN A 97 13.05 2.65 -9.80
C ASN A 97 13.74 4.03 -9.84
N ARG A 98 13.32 4.98 -9.01
CA ARG A 98 13.94 6.31 -8.85
C ARG A 98 14.85 6.39 -7.62
N GLY A 99 14.94 5.29 -6.84
CA GLY A 99 15.75 5.22 -5.63
C GLY A 99 15.04 5.66 -4.35
N ASN A 100 13.75 6.05 -4.40
CA ASN A 100 13.00 6.32 -3.20
C ASN A 100 12.75 5.03 -2.43
N THR A 101 12.80 5.11 -1.12
CA THR A 101 12.61 3.97 -0.23
C THR A 101 11.56 4.29 0.81
N VAL A 102 10.65 3.34 1.05
CA VAL A 102 9.71 3.38 2.18
C VAL A 102 9.90 2.12 3.00
N ARG A 103 9.99 2.29 4.30
CA ARG A 103 10.03 1.18 5.27
C ARG A 103 8.74 1.17 6.05
N SER A 104 8.21 -0.02 6.30
CA SER A 104 7.07 -0.19 7.19
C SER A 104 7.38 -1.16 8.31
N SER A 105 6.78 -0.92 9.46
CA SER A 105 6.78 -1.82 10.59
C SER A 105 5.38 -1.92 11.17
N THR A 106 4.99 -3.10 11.60
CA THR A 106 3.69 -3.33 12.23
C THR A 106 3.89 -3.73 13.68
N ASP A 107 3.21 -3.04 14.58
CA ASP A 107 3.26 -3.34 16.01
C ASP A 107 2.34 -4.52 16.37
N SER A 108 2.42 -4.98 17.62
CA SER A 108 1.61 -6.09 18.14
C SER A 108 0.10 -5.80 18.18
N PHE A 109 -0.31 -4.55 18.04
CA PHE A 109 -1.71 -4.12 17.98
C PHE A 109 -2.23 -4.03 16.54
N GLY A 110 -1.39 -4.36 15.54
CA GLY A 110 -1.75 -4.29 14.13
C GLY A 110 -1.65 -2.89 13.51
N ASN A 111 -1.10 -1.90 14.22
CA ASN A 111 -0.84 -0.60 13.63
C ASN A 111 0.43 -0.66 12.78
N THR A 112 0.36 -0.09 11.58
CA THR A 112 1.50 -0.05 10.67
C THR A 112 2.03 1.37 10.54
N THR A 113 3.32 1.53 10.73
CA THR A 113 4.03 2.79 10.53
C THR A 113 4.86 2.71 9.25
N TYR A 114 4.68 3.66 8.36
CA TYR A 114 5.45 3.83 7.12
C TYR A 114 6.37 5.03 7.27
N ARG A 115 7.63 4.89 6.86
CA ARG A 115 8.62 5.96 6.86
C ARG A 115 9.37 6.00 5.53
N ASP A 116 9.40 7.16 4.88
CA ASP A 116 10.15 7.34 3.64
C ASP A 116 11.61 7.79 3.92
N ASN A 117 12.40 7.86 2.84
CA ASN A 117 13.81 8.31 2.91
C ASN A 117 13.96 9.82 3.15
N SER A 118 12.88 10.60 3.09
CA SER A 118 12.87 12.01 3.49
C SER A 118 12.52 12.21 4.97
N GLY A 119 12.21 11.11 5.70
CA GLY A 119 11.85 11.13 7.11
C GLY A 119 10.36 11.34 7.39
N ARG A 120 9.51 11.47 6.36
CA ARG A 120 8.07 11.56 6.54
C ARG A 120 7.52 10.23 7.06
N THR A 121 6.55 10.32 7.94
CA THR A 121 5.95 9.16 8.59
C THR A 121 4.44 9.19 8.45
N VAL A 122 3.84 8.05 8.12
CA VAL A 122 2.39 7.83 8.10
C VAL A 122 2.08 6.64 8.98
N ARG A 123 1.08 6.78 9.85
CA ARG A 123 0.59 5.69 10.71
C ARG A 123 -0.79 5.25 10.28
N CYS A 124 -0.96 3.95 10.15
CA CYS A 124 -2.22 3.30 9.81
C CYS A 124 -2.67 2.39 10.94
N SER A 125 -3.95 2.45 11.29
CA SER A 125 -4.58 1.54 12.24
C SER A 125 -5.77 0.85 11.60
N THR A 126 -5.97 -0.42 11.91
CA THR A 126 -7.11 -1.21 11.42
C THR A 126 -8.01 -1.55 12.59
N ASP A 127 -9.31 -1.23 12.46
CA ASP A 127 -10.30 -1.56 13.48
C ASP A 127 -10.72 -3.04 13.41
N SER A 128 -11.54 -3.47 14.38
CA SER A 128 -12.05 -4.84 14.46
C SER A 128 -12.99 -5.23 13.30
N PHE A 129 -13.48 -4.27 12.53
CA PHE A 129 -14.30 -4.47 11.33
C PHE A 129 -13.47 -4.53 10.05
N GLY A 130 -12.13 -4.42 10.15
CA GLY A 130 -11.23 -4.45 9.01
C GLY A 130 -11.08 -3.11 8.28
N ASN A 131 -11.63 -2.00 8.80
CA ASN A 131 -11.44 -0.68 8.21
C ASN A 131 -10.08 -0.12 8.64
N THR A 132 -9.30 0.35 7.67
CA THR A 132 -7.99 0.95 7.92
C THR A 132 -8.06 2.46 7.75
N THR A 133 -7.55 3.16 8.75
CA THR A 133 -7.41 4.62 8.74
C THR A 133 -5.94 4.99 8.86
N CYS A 134 -5.45 5.89 7.99
CA CYS A 134 -4.07 6.37 7.99
C CYS A 134 -4.02 7.90 8.14
N ARG A 135 -3.02 8.39 8.88
CA ARG A 135 -2.77 9.81 9.17
C ARG A 135 -1.29 10.07 9.49
#